data_8a8f40a062a0b89c6f5ca3b53bbed390
#
_entry.id   8a8f40a062a0b89c6f5ca3b53bbed390
#
_cell.length_a   1.000
_cell.length_b   1.000
_cell.length_c   1.000
_cell.angle_alpha   90.00
_cell.angle_beta   90.00
_cell.angle_gamma   90.00
#
_symmetry.space_group_name_H-M   'P 1'
#
loop_
_entity.id
_entity.type
_entity.pdbx_description
1 polymer ?
#
loop_
_entity_poly.entity_id
_entity_poly.type
_entity_poly.pdbx_seq_one_letter_code
_entity_poly.pdbx_strand_id
1 'polypeptide(L)'
;MNGGPLIPGINEFDGPKRRVPRFVWWIVASLVVVAILIGVGGLFGGVGPLRTLGLVTEELQPVAFRPTTDERAIQVAVALPPRGLCPDEQVEVIAYERGPRVEVSAQVQRSRTSDCPVTGIAGDQQWVDVALLVDLGERTVIRVGDREPLPRESS
;
A
#
# COMPACT_ATOMS: atom_id res chain seq x y z
N MET A 1 -25.42 -32.97 -65.91
CA MET A 1 -25.35 -31.53 -65.82
C MET A 1 -24.64 -31.23 -64.51
N ASN A 2 -23.32 -30.93 -64.56
CA ASN A 2 -22.47 -30.72 -63.38
C ASN A 2 -22.50 -29.24 -63.01
N GLY A 3 -23.24 -28.92 -61.93
CA GLY A 3 -23.19 -27.60 -61.33
C GLY A 3 -21.95 -27.49 -60.39
N GLY A 4 -20.89 -26.87 -60.94
CA GLY A 4 -19.74 -26.50 -60.13
C GLY A 4 -20.10 -25.38 -59.15
N PRO A 5 -19.37 -25.21 -58.07
CA PRO A 5 -19.63 -24.19 -57.04
C PRO A 5 -19.47 -22.78 -57.64
N LEU A 6 -20.50 -21.98 -57.48
CA LEU A 6 -20.65 -20.65 -58.03
C LEU A 6 -19.85 -19.54 -57.38
N ILE A 7 -19.00 -19.84 -56.41
CA ILE A 7 -18.19 -18.83 -55.69
C ILE A 7 -16.71 -19.26 -55.68
N PRO A 8 -15.87 -18.69 -56.56
CA PRO A 8 -14.43 -18.87 -56.47
C PRO A 8 -13.91 -18.04 -55.29
N GLY A 9 -13.21 -18.67 -54.40
CA GLY A 9 -12.50 -17.95 -53.31
C GLY A 9 -12.71 -18.46 -51.91
N ILE A 10 -13.59 -19.43 -51.63
CA ILE A 10 -13.83 -19.94 -50.29
C ILE A 10 -12.70 -20.87 -49.78
N ASN A 11 -11.87 -21.40 -50.66
CA ASN A 11 -10.80 -22.33 -50.30
C ASN A 11 -9.49 -21.63 -49.83
N GLU A 12 -9.44 -20.31 -49.87
CA GLU A 12 -8.22 -19.57 -49.53
C GLU A 12 -8.02 -19.35 -48.01
N PHE A 13 -9.00 -19.71 -47.18
CA PHE A 13 -8.91 -19.57 -45.72
C PHE A 13 -8.47 -20.84 -44.98
N ASP A 14 -8.26 -21.95 -45.65
CA ASP A 14 -7.65 -23.15 -45.08
C ASP A 14 -6.11 -23.05 -45.07
N GLY A 15 -5.58 -21.97 -44.49
CA GLY A 15 -4.17 -21.89 -44.19
C GLY A 15 -3.76 -23.07 -43.27
N PRO A 16 -2.56 -23.66 -43.47
CA PRO A 16 -2.13 -24.81 -42.68
C PRO A 16 -2.23 -24.47 -41.21
N LYS A 17 -3.13 -25.16 -40.47
CA LYS A 17 -3.24 -25.06 -39.02
C LYS A 17 -1.86 -25.36 -38.43
N ARG A 18 -1.13 -24.31 -38.07
CA ARG A 18 0.19 -24.42 -37.41
C ARG A 18 -0.03 -25.22 -36.14
N ARG A 19 0.34 -26.48 -36.13
CA ARG A 19 0.33 -27.32 -34.96
C ARG A 19 1.36 -26.74 -34.02
N VAL A 20 0.91 -26.08 -32.95
CA VAL A 20 1.79 -25.58 -31.89
C VAL A 20 2.53 -26.80 -31.32
N PRO A 21 3.86 -26.84 -31.38
CA PRO A 21 4.62 -27.96 -30.88
C PRO A 21 4.33 -28.17 -29.37
N ARG A 22 4.23 -29.43 -28.96
CA ARG A 22 3.91 -29.80 -27.58
C ARG A 22 4.82 -29.10 -26.54
N PHE A 23 6.02 -28.79 -26.92
CA PHE A 23 6.99 -28.04 -26.10
C PHE A 23 6.48 -26.64 -25.72
N VAL A 24 5.80 -25.94 -26.61
CA VAL A 24 5.22 -24.60 -26.31
C VAL A 24 4.16 -24.70 -25.21
N TRP A 25 3.35 -25.77 -25.22
CA TRP A 25 2.37 -26.02 -24.16
C TRP A 25 3.03 -26.24 -22.77
N TRP A 26 4.15 -26.93 -22.75
CA TRP A 26 4.93 -27.13 -21.50
C TRP A 26 5.48 -25.79 -20.97
N ILE A 27 6.00 -24.94 -21.86
CA ILE A 27 6.49 -23.62 -21.45
C ILE A 27 5.34 -22.77 -20.87
N VAL A 28 4.20 -22.71 -21.58
CA VAL A 28 3.03 -21.96 -21.12
C VAL A 28 2.53 -22.47 -19.78
N ALA A 29 2.41 -23.80 -19.62
CA ALA A 29 2.00 -24.39 -18.36
C ALA A 29 2.96 -24.06 -17.21
N SER A 30 4.29 -24.13 -17.44
CA SER A 30 5.29 -23.76 -16.43
C SER A 30 5.20 -22.28 -16.05
N LEU A 31 5.01 -21.38 -16.99
CA LEU A 31 4.84 -19.96 -16.72
C LEU A 31 3.58 -19.67 -15.88
N VAL A 32 2.48 -20.35 -16.19
CA VAL A 32 1.24 -20.23 -15.42
C VAL A 32 1.44 -20.72 -13.98
N VAL A 33 2.09 -21.85 -13.78
CA VAL A 33 2.39 -22.38 -12.44
C VAL A 33 3.27 -21.41 -11.65
N VAL A 34 4.32 -20.88 -12.26
CA VAL A 34 5.20 -19.88 -11.62
C VAL A 34 4.43 -18.62 -11.27
N ALA A 35 3.58 -18.12 -12.15
CA ALA A 35 2.74 -16.95 -11.87
C ALA A 35 1.77 -17.18 -10.71
N ILE A 36 1.17 -18.38 -10.63
CA ILE A 36 0.30 -18.76 -9.50
C ILE A 36 1.11 -18.83 -8.19
N LEU A 37 2.30 -19.42 -8.20
CA LEU A 37 3.15 -19.53 -7.01
C LEU A 37 3.59 -18.13 -6.51
N ILE A 38 3.96 -17.23 -7.41
CA ILE A 38 4.31 -15.85 -7.08
C ILE A 38 3.07 -15.11 -6.53
N GLY A 39 1.91 -15.28 -7.15
CA GLY A 39 0.65 -14.68 -6.71
C GLY A 39 0.24 -15.15 -5.32
N VAL A 40 0.24 -16.46 -5.08
CA VAL A 40 -0.10 -17.05 -3.78
C VAL A 40 0.94 -16.68 -2.73
N GLY A 41 2.23 -16.79 -3.05
CA GLY A 41 3.31 -16.42 -2.12
C GLY A 41 3.30 -14.92 -1.78
N GLY A 42 2.93 -14.05 -2.73
CA GLY A 42 2.79 -12.62 -2.49
C GLY A 42 1.60 -12.27 -1.60
N LEU A 43 0.47 -12.97 -1.77
CA LEU A 43 -0.76 -12.72 -1.01
C LEU A 43 -0.67 -13.24 0.44
N PHE A 44 -0.08 -14.41 0.64
CA PHE A 44 -0.03 -15.06 1.96
C PHE A 44 1.32 -14.89 2.67
N GLY A 45 2.41 -14.80 1.93
CA GLY A 45 3.75 -14.68 2.50
C GLY A 45 4.23 -13.25 2.75
N GLY A 46 3.48 -12.24 2.33
CA GLY A 46 3.87 -10.83 2.49
C GLY A 46 5.20 -10.47 1.79
N VAL A 47 5.63 -11.24 0.79
CA VAL A 47 6.90 -11.06 0.07
C VAL A 47 6.63 -10.60 -1.36
N GLY A 48 7.44 -9.65 -1.85
CA GLY A 48 7.39 -9.17 -3.23
C GLY A 48 6.42 -8.01 -3.49
N PRO A 49 6.16 -7.67 -4.76
CA PRO A 49 5.39 -6.48 -5.15
C PRO A 49 3.90 -6.55 -4.75
N LEU A 50 3.40 -7.73 -4.39
CA LEU A 50 2.01 -7.94 -3.97
C LEU A 50 1.80 -7.84 -2.46
N ARG A 51 2.85 -7.50 -1.70
CA ARG A 51 2.81 -7.34 -0.24
C ARG A 51 1.67 -6.42 0.21
N THR A 52 1.41 -5.36 -0.53
CA THR A 52 0.37 -4.38 -0.20
C THR A 52 -1.06 -4.88 -0.44
N LEU A 53 -1.27 -5.91 -1.26
CA LEU A 53 -2.61 -6.44 -1.53
C LEU A 53 -3.26 -7.16 -0.35
N GLY A 54 -2.43 -7.65 0.58
CA GLY A 54 -2.89 -8.29 1.83
C GLY A 54 -2.98 -7.34 3.02
N LEU A 55 -2.61 -6.05 2.86
CA LEU A 55 -2.65 -5.06 3.92
C LEU A 55 -3.94 -4.25 3.87
N VAL A 56 -4.48 -3.98 5.03
CA VAL A 56 -5.57 -3.02 5.23
C VAL A 56 -4.96 -1.79 5.88
N THR A 57 -5.17 -0.64 5.26
CA THR A 57 -4.74 0.65 5.80
C THR A 57 -5.93 1.28 6.51
N GLU A 58 -5.75 1.63 7.76
CA GLU A 58 -6.72 2.36 8.57
C GLU A 58 -6.14 3.75 8.86
N GLU A 59 -6.92 4.79 8.58
CA GLU A 59 -6.49 6.17 8.84
C GLU A 59 -6.61 6.47 10.34
N LEU A 60 -5.55 7.04 10.90
CA LEU A 60 -5.48 7.48 12.28
C LEU A 60 -5.46 9.02 12.34
N GLN A 61 -5.85 9.56 13.49
CA GLN A 61 -5.88 11.02 13.67
C GLN A 61 -4.62 11.51 14.38
N PRO A 62 -3.80 12.38 13.74
CA PRO A 62 -2.81 13.19 14.44
C PRO A 62 -3.50 14.14 15.39
N VAL A 63 -3.05 14.19 16.66
CA VAL A 63 -3.69 15.00 17.72
C VAL A 63 -2.82 16.14 18.22
N ALA A 64 -1.50 15.98 18.20
CA ALA A 64 -0.55 16.98 18.63
C ALA A 64 0.81 16.80 17.93
N PHE A 65 1.68 17.77 18.03
CA PHE A 65 3.07 17.63 17.63
C PHE A 65 4.00 18.30 18.65
N ARG A 66 5.26 17.87 18.66
CA ARG A 66 6.33 18.54 19.40
C ARG A 66 7.61 18.62 18.56
N PRO A 67 8.33 19.73 18.65
CA PRO A 67 9.63 19.82 17.99
C PRO A 67 10.64 18.90 18.70
N THR A 68 11.61 18.41 17.95
CA THR A 68 12.75 17.69 18.50
C THR A 68 13.96 18.61 18.61
N THR A 69 15.08 18.10 19.06
CA THR A 69 16.37 18.82 19.02
C THR A 69 16.91 19.01 17.61
N ASP A 70 16.43 18.22 16.67
CA ASP A 70 16.73 18.36 15.24
C ASP A 70 15.65 19.23 14.59
N GLU A 71 16.04 20.35 14.01
CA GLU A 71 15.13 21.28 13.33
C GLU A 71 14.40 20.65 12.12
N ARG A 72 14.93 19.53 11.60
CA ARG A 72 14.34 18.73 10.52
C ARG A 72 13.58 17.50 10.98
N ALA A 73 13.26 17.42 12.22
CA ALA A 73 12.44 16.34 12.76
C ALA A 73 11.39 16.89 13.72
N ILE A 74 10.21 16.29 13.65
CA ILE A 74 9.13 16.54 14.61
C ILE A 74 8.64 15.20 15.15
N GLN A 75 8.07 15.19 16.33
CA GLN A 75 7.29 14.07 16.81
C GLN A 75 5.82 14.41 16.71
N VAL A 76 5.06 13.49 16.17
CA VAL A 76 3.60 13.64 16.01
C VAL A 76 2.92 12.62 16.90
N ALA A 77 2.04 13.09 17.77
CA ALA A 77 1.16 12.23 18.55
C ALA A 77 -0.02 11.79 17.70
N VAL A 78 -0.24 10.50 17.64
CA VAL A 78 -1.32 9.87 16.88
C VAL A 78 -2.26 9.19 17.85
N ALA A 79 -3.55 9.47 17.75
CA ALA A 79 -4.57 8.79 18.54
C ALA A 79 -4.64 7.31 18.13
N LEU A 80 -4.56 6.42 19.12
CA LEU A 80 -4.64 5.00 18.90
C LEU A 80 -6.10 4.53 18.85
N PRO A 81 -6.42 3.48 18.09
CA PRO A 81 -7.74 2.90 18.10
C PRO A 81 -8.04 2.31 19.50
N PRO A 82 -9.33 2.25 19.91
CA PRO A 82 -9.72 1.75 21.24
C PRO A 82 -9.24 0.33 21.55
N ARG A 83 -8.97 -0.47 20.51
CA ARG A 83 -8.41 -1.82 20.63
C ARG A 83 -6.89 -1.85 20.89
N GLY A 84 -6.22 -0.71 20.85
CA GLY A 84 -4.77 -0.63 20.85
C GLY A 84 -4.14 -1.07 19.52
N LEU A 85 -2.81 -1.13 19.49
CA LEU A 85 -2.03 -1.62 18.35
C LEU A 85 -1.59 -3.06 18.58
N CYS A 86 -1.66 -3.86 17.52
CA CYS A 86 -1.09 -5.21 17.52
C CYS A 86 0.43 -5.14 17.36
N PRO A 87 1.19 -6.17 17.80
CA PRO A 87 2.65 -6.18 17.70
C PRO A 87 3.17 -6.11 16.25
N ASP A 88 2.35 -6.53 15.28
CA ASP A 88 2.65 -6.52 13.83
C ASP A 88 2.14 -5.27 13.12
N GLU A 89 1.41 -4.39 13.83
CA GLU A 89 0.94 -3.13 13.28
C GLU A 89 1.96 -2.02 13.49
N GLN A 90 2.17 -1.23 12.46
CA GLN A 90 3.07 -0.07 12.50
C GLN A 90 2.28 1.19 12.14
N VAL A 91 2.44 2.20 12.99
CA VAL A 91 1.91 3.54 12.69
C VAL A 91 2.90 4.24 11.78
N GLU A 92 2.43 4.67 10.64
CA GLU A 92 3.18 5.47 9.68
C GLU A 92 2.59 6.88 9.65
N VAL A 93 3.45 7.88 9.79
CA VAL A 93 3.08 9.29 9.66
C VAL A 93 3.77 9.86 8.45
N ILE A 94 2.99 10.46 7.56
CA ILE A 94 3.46 11.06 6.32
C ILE A 94 3.31 12.57 6.43
N ALA A 95 4.42 13.31 6.21
CA ALA A 95 4.42 14.76 6.15
C ALA A 95 4.49 15.25 4.70
N TYR A 96 3.60 16.17 4.36
CA TYR A 96 3.59 16.88 3.08
C TYR A 96 3.96 18.33 3.33
N GLU A 97 5.12 18.74 2.86
CA GLU A 97 5.62 20.10 3.04
C GLU A 97 5.14 21.02 1.91
N ARG A 98 4.33 22.00 2.25
CA ARG A 98 3.74 22.96 1.28
C ARG A 98 4.00 24.39 1.73
N GLY A 99 5.20 24.89 1.41
CA GLY A 99 5.59 26.27 1.75
C GLY A 99 5.52 26.52 3.26
N PRO A 100 4.64 27.41 3.76
CA PRO A 100 4.55 27.77 5.17
C PRO A 100 3.82 26.73 6.04
N ARG A 101 3.42 25.61 5.47
CA ARG A 101 2.64 24.58 6.17
C ARG A 101 3.26 23.21 6.01
N VAL A 102 3.12 22.42 7.06
CA VAL A 102 3.44 20.99 7.07
C VAL A 102 2.12 20.25 7.31
N GLU A 103 1.63 19.55 6.31
CA GLU A 103 0.41 18.75 6.41
C GLU A 103 0.79 17.34 6.82
N VAL A 104 0.22 16.84 7.92
CA VAL A 104 0.50 15.50 8.42
C VAL A 104 -0.72 14.59 8.33
N SER A 105 -0.49 13.36 7.86
CA SER A 105 -1.47 12.28 7.90
C SER A 105 -0.86 11.09 8.63
N ALA A 106 -1.68 10.34 9.33
CA ALA A 106 -1.26 9.13 10.03
C ALA A 106 -2.10 7.94 9.56
N GLN A 107 -1.46 6.81 9.43
CA GLN A 107 -2.11 5.56 9.05
C GLN A 107 -1.47 4.38 9.77
N VAL A 108 -2.26 3.36 10.03
CA VAL A 108 -1.77 2.07 10.49
C VAL A 108 -1.95 1.04 9.38
N GLN A 109 -0.93 0.26 9.16
CA GLN A 109 -0.97 -0.87 8.22
C GLN A 109 -1.06 -2.15 9.02
N ARG A 110 -2.06 -2.97 8.71
CA ARG A 110 -2.24 -4.30 9.29
C ARG A 110 -2.40 -5.37 8.23
N SER A 111 -2.00 -6.59 8.55
CA SER A 111 -2.32 -7.74 7.72
C SER A 111 -3.81 -8.05 7.82
N ARG A 112 -4.45 -8.34 6.69
CA ARG A 112 -5.88 -8.74 6.66
C ARG A 112 -6.17 -10.01 7.45
N THR A 113 -5.15 -10.84 7.66
CA THR A 113 -5.25 -12.14 8.33
C THR A 113 -4.77 -12.12 9.78
N SER A 114 -4.29 -10.96 10.31
CA SER A 114 -3.85 -10.89 11.69
C SER A 114 -5.06 -10.83 12.63
N ASP A 115 -5.31 -11.92 13.33
CA ASP A 115 -6.15 -11.93 14.52
C ASP A 115 -5.34 -11.32 15.67
N CYS A 116 -5.64 -10.08 15.99
CA CYS A 116 -5.01 -9.38 17.10
C CYS A 116 -5.63 -9.87 18.42
N PRO A 117 -4.90 -10.62 19.26
CA PRO A 117 -5.35 -10.81 20.60
C PRO A 117 -5.39 -9.45 21.32
N VAL A 118 -6.37 -9.25 22.18
CA VAL A 118 -6.70 -7.97 22.89
C VAL A 118 -5.55 -7.38 23.73
N THR A 119 -4.33 -7.87 23.61
CA THR A 119 -3.11 -7.45 24.32
C THR A 119 -2.24 -6.52 23.50
N GLY A 120 -2.86 -5.60 22.74
CA GLY A 120 -2.13 -4.55 22.03
C GLY A 120 -1.48 -3.55 22.99
N ILE A 121 -0.60 -2.70 22.46
CA ILE A 121 -0.04 -1.57 23.20
C ILE A 121 -1.21 -0.70 23.66
N ALA A 122 -1.49 -0.74 24.97
CA ALA A 122 -2.53 0.08 25.57
C ALA A 122 -1.97 1.50 25.75
N GLY A 123 -2.71 2.46 25.22
CA GLY A 123 -2.39 3.87 25.34
C GLY A 123 -3.38 4.68 24.52
N ASP A 124 -3.60 5.92 24.90
CA ASP A 124 -4.50 6.80 24.15
C ASP A 124 -3.82 7.39 22.89
N GLN A 125 -2.49 7.47 22.91
CA GLN A 125 -1.70 8.04 21.82
C GLN A 125 -0.29 7.46 21.75
N GLN A 126 0.29 7.50 20.55
CA GLN A 126 1.68 7.13 20.28
C GLN A 126 2.41 8.29 19.61
N TRP A 127 3.64 8.54 20.05
CA TRP A 127 4.54 9.51 19.42
C TRP A 127 5.35 8.83 18.32
N VAL A 128 5.34 9.43 17.14
CA VAL A 128 6.06 8.94 15.94
C VAL A 128 7.00 10.04 15.45
N ASP A 129 8.26 9.68 15.24
CA ASP A 129 9.25 10.59 14.65
C ASP A 129 9.00 10.77 13.16
N VAL A 130 8.99 12.02 12.71
CA VAL A 130 8.76 12.40 11.31
C VAL A 130 9.88 13.29 10.84
N ALA A 131 10.62 12.86 9.83
CA ALA A 131 11.65 13.65 9.19
C ALA A 131 11.03 14.65 8.21
N LEU A 132 11.55 15.87 8.21
CA LEU A 132 11.19 16.94 7.30
C LEU A 132 12.32 17.18 6.30
N LEU A 133 11.97 17.61 5.11
CA LEU A 133 12.94 18.00 4.08
C LEU A 133 13.57 19.35 4.37
N VAL A 134 12.80 20.26 5.00
CA VAL A 134 13.18 21.62 5.37
C VAL A 134 12.93 21.84 6.85
N ASP A 135 13.74 22.66 7.48
CA ASP A 135 13.62 23.01 8.90
C ASP A 135 12.19 23.47 9.26
N LEU A 136 11.65 23.03 10.38
CA LEU A 136 10.29 23.36 10.79
C LEU A 136 10.10 24.90 10.93
N GLY A 137 11.05 25.58 11.58
CA GLY A 137 10.98 27.03 11.79
C GLY A 137 9.63 27.48 12.38
N GLU A 138 9.02 28.48 11.75
CA GLU A 138 7.71 29.02 12.11
C GLU A 138 6.55 28.41 11.31
N ARG A 139 6.79 27.31 10.60
CA ARG A 139 5.75 26.66 9.81
C ARG A 139 4.66 26.06 10.68
N THR A 140 3.43 26.19 10.24
CA THR A 140 2.28 25.62 10.94
C THR A 140 2.11 24.16 10.55
N VAL A 141 2.02 23.29 11.55
CA VAL A 141 1.69 21.87 11.35
C VAL A 141 0.18 21.71 11.40
N ILE A 142 -0.39 21.16 10.34
CA ILE A 142 -1.85 20.98 10.20
C ILE A 142 -2.16 19.52 9.87
N ARG A 143 -3.35 19.08 10.22
CA ARG A 143 -3.86 17.75 9.86
C ARG A 143 -4.36 17.74 8.43
N VAL A 144 -4.05 16.68 7.69
CA VAL A 144 -4.67 16.41 6.39
C VAL A 144 -6.15 16.10 6.62
N GLY A 145 -7.01 16.58 5.74
CA GLY A 145 -8.46 16.37 5.80
C GLY A 145 -9.21 17.61 6.25
N ASP A 146 -9.23 17.90 7.53
CA ASP A 146 -9.92 19.08 8.10
C ASP A 146 -9.08 20.36 8.07
N ARG A 147 -7.76 20.23 7.84
CA ARG A 147 -6.78 21.32 7.87
C ARG A 147 -6.69 22.05 9.21
N GLU A 148 -7.06 21.38 10.27
CA GLU A 148 -6.98 21.93 11.61
C GLU A 148 -5.50 22.00 12.06
N PRO A 149 -5.05 23.14 12.62
CA PRO A 149 -3.72 23.25 13.18
C PRO A 149 -3.57 22.34 14.41
N LEU A 150 -2.49 21.57 14.44
CA LEU A 150 -2.18 20.72 15.56
C LEU A 150 -1.60 21.55 16.73
N PRO A 151 -2.04 21.27 17.95
CA PRO A 151 -1.44 21.90 19.13
C PRO A 151 0.02 21.49 19.27
N ARG A 152 0.85 22.47 19.63
CA ARG A 152 2.26 22.27 19.91
C ARG A 152 2.43 21.91 21.38
N GLU A 153 2.96 20.75 21.66
CA GLU A 153 3.35 20.36 23.02
C GLU A 153 4.83 20.70 23.28
N SER A 154 5.12 21.06 24.52
CA SER A 154 6.50 21.24 24.98
C SER A 154 7.17 19.89 25.19
N SER A 155 8.41 19.75 24.73
CA SER A 155 9.25 18.57 24.99
C SER A 155 9.56 18.43 26.47
#